data_19bafb6dede6483b234b3ed05383a5e2
#
_entry.id   19bafb6dede6483b234b3ed05383a5e2
#
_cell.length_a   1.000
_cell.length_b   1.000
_cell.length_c   1.000
_cell.angle_alpha   90.00
_cell.angle_beta   90.00
_cell.angle_gamma   90.00
#
_symmetry.space_group_name_H-M   'P 1'
#
loop_
_entity.id
_entity.type
_entity.pdbx_description
1 polymer ?
#
loop_
_entity_poly.entity_id
_entity_poly.type
_entity_poly.pdbx_seq_one_letter_code
_entity_poly.pdbx_strand_id
1 'polypeptide(L)'
;MNPEHPRPVVSSAQPQSRGCAVAGVAALALVVVLVVAGGVWFVVNRDTLESGDFDAAPACAVGETDVLDELVPAHTLELEQPVGSEQDSFGTGWQCRWSTPEGPGDAVPSFATLVMVAAPNPGGIRTAADNLRNTTANQGAGRVEGIGDEAFSWTDASDFPFACVGARVSNLYVETCYGVAADYAVTRAAEPERGLETAEELARAVVADLPS
;
A
#
# COMPACT_ATOMS: atom_id res chain seq x y z
N MET A 1 29.52 77.42 65.72
CA MET A 1 30.00 76.79 64.50
C MET A 1 30.04 75.29 64.72
N ASN A 2 29.10 74.55 64.10
CA ASN A 2 28.98 73.11 64.30
C ASN A 2 29.40 72.41 62.98
N PRO A 3 30.39 71.51 63.03
CA PRO A 3 30.82 70.83 61.79
C PRO A 3 29.83 69.70 61.42
N GLU A 4 29.29 69.79 60.22
CA GLU A 4 28.47 68.71 59.61
C GLU A 4 29.36 67.52 59.32
N HIS A 5 28.90 66.35 59.78
CA HIS A 5 29.47 65.07 59.43
C HIS A 5 28.85 64.56 58.10
N PRO A 6 29.67 64.12 57.12
CA PRO A 6 29.14 63.51 55.91
C PRO A 6 28.61 62.11 56.23
N ARG A 7 27.38 61.83 55.81
CA ARG A 7 26.76 60.51 55.89
C ARG A 7 27.35 59.56 54.82
N PRO A 8 27.65 58.30 55.14
CA PRO A 8 28.11 57.35 54.17
C PRO A 8 26.94 56.97 53.26
N VAL A 9 27.15 56.97 51.90
CA VAL A 9 26.26 56.48 50.91
C VAL A 9 26.40 54.98 50.89
N VAL A 10 25.38 54.26 51.37
CA VAL A 10 25.30 52.80 51.27
C VAL A 10 24.81 52.45 49.85
N SER A 11 25.73 51.98 49.01
CA SER A 11 25.42 51.45 47.69
C SER A 11 24.80 50.06 47.88
N SER A 12 23.49 49.96 47.73
CA SER A 12 22.80 48.68 47.72
C SER A 12 23.09 47.96 46.41
N ALA A 13 24.03 47.04 46.42
CA ALA A 13 24.19 46.05 45.31
C ALA A 13 22.94 45.16 45.28
N GLN A 14 22.12 45.33 44.27
CA GLN A 14 21.00 44.41 44.00
C GLN A 14 21.57 43.00 43.68
N PRO A 15 21.08 41.96 44.37
CA PRO A 15 21.47 40.60 44.01
C PRO A 15 20.88 40.28 42.65
N GLN A 16 21.73 40.13 41.62
CA GLN A 16 21.34 39.57 40.32
C GLN A 16 20.79 38.17 40.56
N SER A 17 19.48 38.00 40.34
CA SER A 17 18.79 36.73 40.55
C SER A 17 19.25 35.73 39.47
N ARG A 18 20.18 34.85 39.85
CA ARG A 18 20.61 33.69 39.00
C ARG A 18 19.46 32.77 38.63
N GLY A 19 18.29 32.90 39.26
CA GLY A 19 17.10 32.11 38.98
C GLY A 19 16.48 32.36 37.62
N CYS A 20 16.50 33.59 37.08
CA CYS A 20 15.91 33.90 35.78
C CYS A 20 16.69 33.28 34.58
N ALA A 21 18.04 33.18 34.72
CA ALA A 21 18.86 32.59 33.68
C ALA A 21 18.63 31.07 33.56
N VAL A 22 18.53 30.38 34.71
CA VAL A 22 18.27 28.92 34.74
C VAL A 22 16.86 28.59 34.22
N ALA A 23 15.86 29.39 34.59
CA ALA A 23 14.48 29.20 34.07
C ALA A 23 14.39 29.40 32.53
N GLY A 24 15.15 30.40 32.02
CA GLY A 24 15.20 30.63 30.55
C GLY A 24 15.85 29.48 29.77
N VAL A 25 16.96 28.94 30.30
CA VAL A 25 17.66 27.80 29.68
C VAL A 25 16.79 26.52 29.72
N ALA A 26 16.12 26.28 30.86
CA ALA A 26 15.21 25.13 30.98
C ALA A 26 14.01 25.23 30.03
N ALA A 27 13.42 26.42 29.88
CA ALA A 27 12.31 26.63 28.92
C ALA A 27 12.77 26.45 27.48
N LEU A 28 13.95 26.95 27.10
CA LEU A 28 14.50 26.75 25.76
C LEU A 28 14.79 25.28 25.46
N ALA A 29 15.37 24.55 26.42
CA ALA A 29 15.62 23.12 26.28
C ALA A 29 14.32 22.32 26.09
N LEU A 30 13.25 22.64 26.81
CA LEU A 30 11.96 22.01 26.69
C LEU A 30 11.33 22.28 25.33
N VAL A 31 11.41 23.50 24.80
CA VAL A 31 10.93 23.84 23.45
C VAL A 31 11.70 23.05 22.39
N VAL A 32 13.01 22.93 22.48
CA VAL A 32 13.84 22.17 21.56
C VAL A 32 13.44 20.68 21.58
N VAL A 33 13.24 20.11 22.77
CA VAL A 33 12.79 18.70 22.90
C VAL A 33 11.41 18.50 22.27
N LEU A 34 10.48 19.42 22.48
CA LEU A 34 9.13 19.33 21.88
C LEU A 34 9.17 19.47 20.36
N VAL A 35 9.99 20.35 19.81
CA VAL A 35 10.15 20.51 18.35
C VAL A 35 10.79 19.28 17.74
N VAL A 36 11.83 18.73 18.36
CA VAL A 36 12.49 17.50 17.89
C VAL A 36 11.55 16.30 17.99
N ALA A 37 10.89 16.12 19.14
CA ALA A 37 9.94 15.04 19.33
C ALA A 37 8.74 15.15 18.38
N GLY A 38 8.19 16.36 18.20
CA GLY A 38 7.11 16.64 17.25
C GLY A 38 7.55 16.44 15.80
N GLY A 39 8.75 16.86 15.45
CA GLY A 39 9.32 16.64 14.12
C GLY A 39 9.55 15.15 13.81
N VAL A 40 10.11 14.41 14.77
CA VAL A 40 10.29 12.95 14.63
C VAL A 40 8.93 12.25 14.53
N TRP A 41 7.97 12.61 15.40
CA TRP A 41 6.62 12.07 15.34
C TRP A 41 5.95 12.34 13.98
N PHE A 42 6.07 13.57 13.48
CA PHE A 42 5.51 13.96 12.18
C PHE A 42 6.14 13.15 11.04
N VAL A 43 7.48 13.02 11.02
CA VAL A 43 8.19 12.24 9.97
C VAL A 43 7.82 10.77 10.02
N VAL A 44 7.71 10.18 11.22
CA VAL A 44 7.36 8.75 11.40
C VAL A 44 5.89 8.46 11.05
N ASN A 45 5.00 9.45 11.27
CA ASN A 45 3.56 9.26 11.05
C ASN A 45 3.02 9.98 9.80
N ARG A 46 3.86 10.58 8.98
CA ARG A 46 3.39 11.31 7.79
C ARG A 46 2.56 10.40 6.86
N ASP A 47 2.99 9.16 6.65
CA ASP A 47 2.32 8.20 5.78
C ASP A 47 0.91 7.80 6.28
N THR A 48 0.63 8.01 7.59
CA THR A 48 -0.71 7.81 8.16
C THR A 48 -1.68 8.96 7.87
N LEU A 49 -1.17 10.08 7.36
CA LEU A 49 -1.94 11.29 7.05
C LEU A 49 -1.97 11.57 5.54
N GLU A 50 -1.15 10.85 4.75
CA GLU A 50 -1.16 11.00 3.31
C GLU A 50 -2.42 10.38 2.72
N SER A 51 -3.10 11.18 1.90
CA SER A 51 -4.23 10.72 1.12
C SER A 51 -3.71 10.11 -0.18
N GLY A 52 -4.28 8.99 -0.58
CA GLY A 52 -4.00 8.38 -1.87
C GLY A 52 -4.93 8.93 -2.97
N ASP A 53 -4.69 8.47 -4.18
CA ASP A 53 -5.29 8.99 -5.40
C ASP A 53 -6.68 8.38 -5.69
N PHE A 54 -7.01 7.25 -5.05
CA PHE A 54 -8.25 6.52 -5.32
C PHE A 54 -9.30 6.76 -4.23
N ASP A 55 -10.43 7.38 -4.61
CA ASP A 55 -11.61 7.49 -3.74
C ASP A 55 -12.38 6.17 -3.66
N ALA A 56 -12.31 5.35 -4.71
CA ALA A 56 -12.91 4.01 -4.79
C ALA A 56 -12.08 3.11 -5.72
N ALA A 57 -12.15 1.80 -5.52
CA ALA A 57 -11.53 0.86 -6.44
C ALA A 57 -12.25 0.88 -7.80
N PRO A 58 -11.50 0.84 -8.92
CA PRO A 58 -12.10 0.69 -10.25
C PRO A 58 -12.95 -0.58 -10.35
N ALA A 59 -13.94 -0.58 -11.27
CA ALA A 59 -14.73 -1.78 -11.58
C ALA A 59 -13.92 -2.81 -12.37
N CYS A 60 -14.41 -4.04 -12.48
CA CYS A 60 -13.76 -5.15 -13.18
C CYS A 60 -13.36 -4.85 -14.63
N ALA A 61 -14.02 -3.90 -15.27
CA ALA A 61 -13.71 -3.48 -16.63
C ALA A 61 -12.25 -3.03 -16.86
N VAL A 62 -11.55 -2.58 -15.82
CA VAL A 62 -10.12 -2.22 -15.93
C VAL A 62 -9.23 -3.45 -16.17
N GLY A 63 -9.72 -4.64 -15.88
CA GLY A 63 -9.02 -5.90 -16.16
C GLY A 63 -9.18 -6.41 -17.60
N GLU A 64 -10.11 -5.84 -18.37
CA GLU A 64 -10.37 -6.20 -19.78
C GLU A 64 -9.29 -5.59 -20.69
N THR A 65 -8.09 -6.13 -20.61
CA THR A 65 -6.90 -5.67 -21.36
C THR A 65 -6.63 -6.57 -22.56
N ASP A 66 -5.87 -6.06 -23.53
CA ASP A 66 -5.41 -6.89 -24.67
C ASP A 66 -4.62 -8.14 -24.19
N VAL A 67 -3.91 -7.99 -23.06
CA VAL A 67 -3.17 -9.10 -22.44
C VAL A 67 -4.13 -10.16 -21.89
N LEU A 68 -5.25 -9.77 -21.29
CA LEU A 68 -6.28 -10.72 -20.86
C LEU A 68 -6.85 -11.50 -22.05
N ASP A 69 -7.12 -10.82 -23.17
CA ASP A 69 -7.62 -11.46 -24.42
C ASP A 69 -6.68 -12.53 -24.95
N GLU A 70 -5.36 -12.27 -24.85
CA GLU A 70 -4.34 -13.25 -25.30
C GLU A 70 -4.21 -14.43 -24.34
N LEU A 71 -4.28 -14.18 -23.02
CA LEU A 71 -4.03 -15.19 -21.99
C LEU A 71 -5.25 -16.07 -21.70
N VAL A 72 -6.45 -15.51 -21.83
CA VAL A 72 -7.73 -16.18 -21.58
C VAL A 72 -8.63 -16.01 -22.81
N PRO A 73 -8.34 -16.68 -23.92
CA PRO A 73 -9.03 -16.47 -25.19
C PRO A 73 -10.53 -16.69 -25.10
N ALA A 74 -11.31 -15.79 -25.71
CA ALA A 74 -12.77 -15.81 -25.71
C ALA A 74 -13.36 -15.83 -24.28
N HIS A 75 -12.66 -15.26 -23.32
CA HIS A 75 -13.04 -15.25 -21.90
C HIS A 75 -14.44 -14.70 -21.67
N THR A 76 -15.02 -15.12 -20.56
CA THR A 76 -16.25 -14.55 -20.00
C THR A 76 -15.99 -14.11 -18.57
N LEU A 77 -16.57 -12.97 -18.19
CA LEU A 77 -16.56 -12.53 -16.79
C LEU A 77 -17.55 -13.42 -16.00
N GLU A 78 -17.00 -14.35 -15.20
CA GLU A 78 -17.80 -15.32 -14.43
C GLU A 78 -18.19 -14.77 -13.05
N LEU A 79 -17.33 -13.90 -12.51
CA LEU A 79 -17.51 -13.34 -11.17
C LEU A 79 -17.20 -11.86 -11.18
N GLU A 80 -18.14 -11.06 -10.69
CA GLU A 80 -17.95 -9.67 -10.32
C GLU A 80 -18.68 -9.46 -8.98
N GLN A 81 -17.92 -9.31 -7.91
CA GLN A 81 -18.50 -9.13 -6.59
C GLN A 81 -17.75 -8.10 -5.77
N PRO A 82 -18.45 -7.35 -4.90
CA PRO A 82 -17.79 -6.41 -4.00
C PRO A 82 -16.94 -7.14 -2.96
N VAL A 83 -15.82 -6.52 -2.59
CA VAL A 83 -14.92 -6.94 -1.50
C VAL A 83 -14.90 -5.85 -0.44
N GLY A 84 -15.05 -6.26 0.82
CA GLY A 84 -15.10 -5.34 1.96
C GLY A 84 -16.41 -4.57 2.06
N SER A 85 -16.48 -3.74 3.08
CA SER A 85 -17.58 -2.83 3.38
C SER A 85 -17.02 -1.49 3.87
N GLU A 86 -17.86 -0.45 3.93
CA GLU A 86 -17.45 0.87 4.45
C GLU A 86 -16.96 0.83 5.92
N GLN A 87 -17.28 -0.23 6.67
CA GLN A 87 -16.82 -0.42 8.04
C GLN A 87 -15.47 -1.14 8.12
N ASP A 88 -15.00 -1.72 7.03
CA ASP A 88 -13.74 -2.46 7.00
C ASP A 88 -12.55 -1.52 6.87
N SER A 89 -11.61 -1.62 7.79
CA SER A 89 -10.43 -0.77 7.82
C SER A 89 -9.46 -1.01 6.66
N PHE A 90 -9.54 -2.17 6.01
CA PHE A 90 -8.69 -2.52 4.86
C PHE A 90 -9.17 -1.88 3.55
N GLY A 91 -10.45 -1.44 3.48
CA GLY A 91 -11.02 -0.77 2.32
C GLY A 91 -12.15 -1.53 1.64
N THR A 92 -12.56 -1.01 0.49
CA THR A 92 -13.63 -1.58 -0.34
C THR A 92 -13.15 -1.76 -1.78
N GLY A 93 -13.71 -2.73 -2.49
CA GLY A 93 -13.27 -2.97 -3.84
C GLY A 93 -14.08 -4.03 -4.58
N TRP A 94 -13.42 -4.67 -5.52
CA TRP A 94 -13.99 -5.66 -6.40
C TRP A 94 -13.12 -6.91 -6.50
N GLN A 95 -13.78 -8.06 -6.61
CA GLN A 95 -13.19 -9.30 -7.03
C GLN A 95 -13.81 -9.70 -8.37
N CYS A 96 -12.96 -9.99 -9.35
CA CYS A 96 -13.30 -10.31 -10.71
C CYS A 96 -12.68 -11.65 -11.10
N ARG A 97 -13.35 -12.43 -11.93
CA ARG A 97 -12.80 -13.66 -12.49
C ARG A 97 -13.24 -13.82 -13.92
N TRP A 98 -12.30 -14.12 -14.78
CA TRP A 98 -12.51 -14.49 -16.17
C TRP A 98 -12.01 -15.90 -16.40
N SER A 99 -12.69 -16.64 -17.25
CA SER A 99 -12.25 -17.96 -17.70
C SER A 99 -12.58 -18.20 -19.15
N THR A 100 -11.84 -19.10 -19.79
CA THR A 100 -12.22 -19.63 -21.09
C THR A 100 -13.52 -20.37 -20.96
N PRO A 101 -14.49 -20.21 -21.93
CA PRO A 101 -15.75 -20.93 -21.90
C PRO A 101 -15.56 -22.45 -21.90
N GLU A 102 -16.38 -23.15 -21.12
CA GLU A 102 -16.44 -24.59 -21.19
C GLU A 102 -16.99 -25.04 -22.56
N GLY A 103 -16.30 -25.95 -23.24
CA GLY A 103 -16.81 -26.51 -24.51
C GLY A 103 -15.70 -27.06 -25.40
N PRO A 104 -16.08 -27.69 -26.53
CA PRO A 104 -15.13 -28.16 -27.52
C PRO A 104 -14.53 -26.98 -28.29
N GLY A 105 -13.54 -26.32 -27.69
CA GLY A 105 -12.75 -25.28 -28.32
C GLY A 105 -11.29 -25.69 -28.44
N ASP A 106 -10.55 -24.99 -29.30
CA ASP A 106 -9.11 -25.23 -29.50
C ASP A 106 -8.25 -24.57 -28.39
N ALA A 107 -8.86 -23.80 -27.45
CA ALA A 107 -8.16 -23.11 -26.39
C ALA A 107 -7.98 -24.02 -25.17
N VAL A 108 -6.78 -24.04 -24.62
CA VAL A 108 -6.50 -24.70 -23.33
C VAL A 108 -7.22 -23.93 -22.23
N PRO A 109 -7.92 -24.62 -21.32
CA PRO A 109 -8.60 -23.96 -20.20
C PRO A 109 -7.66 -23.07 -19.40
N SER A 110 -8.01 -21.80 -19.29
CA SER A 110 -7.27 -20.81 -18.53
C SER A 110 -8.22 -19.88 -17.78
N PHE A 111 -7.73 -19.25 -16.73
CA PHE A 111 -8.48 -18.25 -15.97
C PHE A 111 -7.56 -17.13 -15.48
N ALA A 112 -8.15 -15.98 -15.27
CA ALA A 112 -7.54 -14.86 -14.59
C ALA A 112 -8.44 -14.36 -13.46
N THR A 113 -7.85 -13.91 -12.38
CA THR A 113 -8.56 -13.20 -11.30
C THR A 113 -7.94 -11.84 -11.07
N LEU A 114 -8.77 -10.88 -10.66
CA LEU A 114 -8.35 -9.55 -10.27
C LEU A 114 -9.07 -9.18 -8.98
N VAL A 115 -8.31 -8.79 -7.98
CA VAL A 115 -8.83 -8.17 -6.76
C VAL A 115 -8.27 -6.76 -6.66
N MET A 116 -9.15 -5.79 -6.46
CA MET A 116 -8.77 -4.40 -6.25
C MET A 116 -9.44 -3.88 -5.01
N VAL A 117 -8.69 -3.26 -4.11
CA VAL A 117 -9.21 -2.70 -2.87
C VAL A 117 -8.63 -1.31 -2.67
N ALA A 118 -9.48 -0.28 -2.70
CA ALA A 118 -9.11 1.08 -2.34
C ALA A 118 -9.25 1.25 -0.83
N ALA A 119 -8.14 1.55 -0.19
CA ALA A 119 -8.11 1.84 1.23
C ALA A 119 -8.60 3.27 1.50
N PRO A 120 -9.39 3.50 2.58
CA PRO A 120 -9.99 4.80 2.86
C PRO A 120 -8.94 5.85 3.25
N ASN A 121 -9.16 7.07 2.80
CA ASN A 121 -8.36 8.23 3.19
C ASN A 121 -8.88 8.86 4.51
N PRO A 122 -8.04 9.52 5.34
CA PRO A 122 -6.58 9.59 5.22
C PRO A 122 -5.88 8.29 5.68
N GLY A 123 -4.64 8.11 5.25
CA GLY A 123 -3.81 6.96 5.64
C GLY A 123 -3.99 5.74 4.72
N GLY A 124 -4.73 5.89 3.63
CA GLY A 124 -5.01 4.81 2.69
C GLY A 124 -3.75 4.19 2.09
N ILE A 125 -2.72 4.98 1.78
CA ILE A 125 -1.43 4.49 1.24
C ILE A 125 -0.81 3.45 2.17
N ARG A 126 -0.78 3.73 3.48
CA ARG A 126 -0.26 2.78 4.46
C ARG A 126 -1.12 1.52 4.57
N THR A 127 -2.44 1.70 4.58
CA THR A 127 -3.36 0.56 4.64
C THR A 127 -3.22 -0.34 3.42
N ALA A 128 -3.09 0.20 2.21
CA ALA A 128 -2.83 -0.58 1.00
C ALA A 128 -1.48 -1.32 1.05
N ALA A 129 -0.43 -0.68 1.61
CA ALA A 129 0.84 -1.35 1.85
C ALA A 129 0.73 -2.49 2.88
N ASP A 130 -0.09 -2.32 3.92
CA ASP A 130 -0.36 -3.38 4.90
C ASP A 130 -1.17 -4.52 4.28
N ASN A 131 -2.15 -4.23 3.40
CA ASN A 131 -2.88 -5.24 2.64
C ASN A 131 -1.92 -6.09 1.80
N LEU A 132 -1.05 -5.45 1.01
CA LEU A 132 -0.04 -6.13 0.20
C LEU A 132 0.89 -7.00 1.07
N ARG A 133 1.39 -6.46 2.16
CA ARG A 133 2.29 -7.18 3.08
C ARG A 133 1.61 -8.38 3.72
N ASN A 134 0.35 -8.22 4.16
CA ASN A 134 -0.41 -9.29 4.79
C ASN A 134 -0.71 -10.44 3.82
N THR A 135 -1.06 -10.12 2.57
CA THR A 135 -1.30 -11.14 1.53
C THR A 135 -0.02 -11.91 1.21
N THR A 136 1.11 -11.24 1.12
CA THR A 136 2.38 -11.87 0.70
C THR A 136 3.16 -12.54 1.83
N ALA A 137 2.83 -12.28 3.10
CA ALA A 137 3.63 -12.65 4.28
C ALA A 137 4.03 -14.13 4.39
N ASN A 138 3.22 -15.06 3.88
CA ASN A 138 3.44 -16.50 3.98
C ASN A 138 3.50 -17.22 2.62
N GLN A 139 3.59 -16.45 1.54
CA GLN A 139 3.52 -16.98 0.16
C GLN A 139 4.90 -17.33 -0.43
N GLY A 140 5.98 -17.01 0.27
CA GLY A 140 7.32 -17.12 -0.32
C GLY A 140 7.52 -16.12 -1.48
N ALA A 141 6.78 -15.01 -1.44
CA ALA A 141 6.70 -14.04 -2.51
C ALA A 141 8.05 -13.36 -2.79
N GLY A 142 8.39 -13.24 -4.07
CA GLY A 142 9.54 -12.50 -4.57
C GLY A 142 9.16 -11.08 -4.96
N ARG A 143 10.06 -10.10 -4.73
CA ARG A 143 9.85 -8.71 -5.16
C ARG A 143 9.91 -8.59 -6.68
N VAL A 144 9.00 -7.82 -7.27
CA VAL A 144 8.94 -7.50 -8.69
C VAL A 144 9.08 -5.99 -8.88
N GLU A 145 9.82 -5.58 -9.90
CA GLU A 145 10.01 -4.16 -10.22
C GLU A 145 9.15 -3.72 -11.41
N GLY A 146 8.81 -2.43 -11.45
CA GLY A 146 8.08 -1.81 -12.57
C GLY A 146 6.58 -2.12 -12.61
N ILE A 147 5.99 -2.53 -11.48
CA ILE A 147 4.54 -2.69 -11.32
C ILE A 147 4.10 -1.85 -10.11
N GLY A 148 3.39 -0.77 -10.37
CA GLY A 148 2.98 0.17 -9.33
C GLY A 148 4.13 0.72 -8.49
N ASP A 149 3.85 1.07 -7.24
CA ASP A 149 4.83 1.59 -6.28
C ASP A 149 5.61 0.47 -5.59
N GLU A 150 4.98 -0.68 -5.41
CA GLU A 150 5.54 -1.88 -4.79
C GLU A 150 4.78 -3.11 -5.27
N ALA A 151 5.52 -4.18 -5.65
CA ALA A 151 4.91 -5.43 -6.08
C ALA A 151 5.71 -6.66 -5.66
N PHE A 152 4.98 -7.77 -5.54
CA PHE A 152 5.52 -9.10 -5.26
C PHE A 152 4.79 -10.15 -6.08
N SER A 153 5.51 -11.19 -6.51
CA SER A 153 4.94 -12.34 -7.20
C SER A 153 5.14 -13.63 -6.40
N TRP A 154 4.20 -14.56 -6.52
CA TRP A 154 4.27 -15.87 -5.88
C TRP A 154 3.48 -16.90 -6.68
N THR A 155 3.72 -18.16 -6.38
CA THR A 155 2.89 -19.27 -6.88
C THR A 155 2.01 -19.77 -5.74
N ASP A 156 0.71 -19.83 -5.95
CA ASP A 156 -0.19 -20.48 -5.00
C ASP A 156 0.02 -21.99 -5.05
N ALA A 157 0.19 -22.60 -3.88
CA ALA A 157 0.48 -24.04 -3.74
C ALA A 157 -0.79 -24.91 -3.59
N SER A 158 -1.92 -24.46 -4.15
CA SER A 158 -3.17 -25.22 -4.19
C SER A 158 -3.05 -26.50 -5.05
N ASP A 159 -4.10 -27.32 -5.07
CA ASP A 159 -4.15 -28.53 -5.89
C ASP A 159 -3.99 -28.26 -7.40
N PHE A 160 -4.33 -27.04 -7.82
CA PHE A 160 -4.07 -26.52 -9.16
C PHE A 160 -3.27 -25.22 -9.05
N PRO A 161 -1.92 -25.30 -9.09
CA PRO A 161 -1.06 -24.13 -8.92
C PRO A 161 -1.32 -23.04 -9.95
N PHE A 162 -1.40 -21.81 -9.47
CA PHE A 162 -1.49 -20.61 -10.29
C PHE A 162 -0.52 -19.56 -9.79
N ALA A 163 -0.16 -18.63 -10.64
CA ALA A 163 0.77 -17.56 -10.31
C ALA A 163 0.02 -16.27 -10.02
N CYS A 164 0.47 -15.55 -9.01
CA CYS A 164 -0.12 -14.29 -8.57
C CYS A 164 0.91 -13.17 -8.50
N VAL A 165 0.43 -11.96 -8.72
CA VAL A 165 1.15 -10.72 -8.45
C VAL A 165 0.26 -9.82 -7.61
N GLY A 166 0.77 -9.43 -6.45
CA GLY A 166 0.19 -8.36 -5.64
C GLY A 166 0.96 -7.07 -5.84
N ALA A 167 0.27 -5.96 -6.05
CA ALA A 167 0.86 -4.65 -6.23
C ALA A 167 0.13 -3.59 -5.40
N ARG A 168 0.83 -2.51 -5.08
CA ARG A 168 0.26 -1.28 -4.53
C ARG A 168 0.46 -0.14 -5.52
N VAL A 169 -0.62 0.59 -5.76
CA VAL A 169 -0.62 1.84 -6.53
C VAL A 169 -1.29 2.90 -5.68
N SER A 170 -0.52 3.81 -5.11
CA SER A 170 -1.04 4.80 -4.14
C SER A 170 -1.76 4.09 -2.97
N ASN A 171 -3.05 4.36 -2.75
CA ASN A 171 -3.89 3.68 -1.74
C ASN A 171 -4.71 2.50 -2.31
N LEU A 172 -4.42 2.05 -3.52
CA LEU A 172 -5.05 0.89 -4.13
C LEU A 172 -4.16 -0.35 -3.96
N TYR A 173 -4.71 -1.42 -3.41
CA TYR A 173 -4.17 -2.78 -3.50
C TYR A 173 -4.74 -3.45 -4.74
N VAL A 174 -3.88 -4.07 -5.53
CA VAL A 174 -4.22 -4.82 -6.75
C VAL A 174 -3.60 -6.21 -6.64
N GLU A 175 -4.36 -7.26 -6.89
CA GLU A 175 -3.86 -8.62 -7.01
C GLU A 175 -4.38 -9.23 -8.30
N THR A 176 -3.49 -9.72 -9.13
CA THR A 176 -3.83 -10.49 -10.33
C THR A 176 -3.29 -11.89 -10.18
N CYS A 177 -4.11 -12.90 -10.51
CA CYS A 177 -3.63 -14.27 -10.59
C CYS A 177 -4.00 -14.86 -11.95
N TYR A 178 -3.11 -15.70 -12.47
CA TYR A 178 -3.30 -16.40 -13.73
C TYR A 178 -3.04 -17.89 -13.55
N GLY A 179 -3.95 -18.70 -14.09
CA GLY A 179 -3.81 -20.14 -14.13
C GLY A 179 -4.18 -20.70 -15.49
N VAL A 180 -3.40 -21.67 -15.95
CA VAL A 180 -3.63 -22.37 -17.21
C VAL A 180 -3.39 -23.86 -17.01
N ALA A 181 -4.26 -24.69 -17.62
CA ALA A 181 -4.06 -26.12 -17.65
C ALA A 181 -2.92 -26.50 -18.62
N ALA A 182 -2.15 -27.53 -18.27
CA ALA A 182 -1.14 -28.06 -19.18
C ALA A 182 -1.77 -28.96 -20.28
N ASP A 183 -3.01 -29.36 -20.07
CA ASP A 183 -3.77 -30.19 -21.00
C ASP A 183 -5.28 -29.87 -20.91
N TYR A 184 -6.04 -30.27 -21.92
CA TYR A 184 -7.49 -30.07 -21.98
C TYR A 184 -8.29 -30.84 -20.91
N ALA A 185 -7.67 -31.82 -20.27
CA ALA A 185 -8.28 -32.57 -19.16
C ALA A 185 -8.18 -31.86 -17.82
N VAL A 186 -7.48 -30.72 -17.76
CA VAL A 186 -7.26 -29.92 -16.54
C VAL A 186 -6.65 -30.76 -15.40
N THR A 187 -5.77 -31.70 -15.76
CA THR A 187 -5.17 -32.62 -14.77
C THR A 187 -3.91 -32.06 -14.10
N ARG A 188 -3.31 -31.03 -14.66
CA ARG A 188 -2.13 -30.32 -14.11
C ARG A 188 -2.06 -28.90 -14.64
N ALA A 189 -1.46 -28.02 -13.85
CA ALA A 189 -1.11 -26.68 -14.28
C ALA A 189 0.10 -26.68 -15.23
N ALA A 190 0.26 -25.63 -16.00
CA ALA A 190 1.47 -25.35 -16.76
C ALA A 190 2.68 -25.09 -15.82
N GLU A 191 3.87 -25.01 -16.42
CA GLU A 191 5.11 -24.79 -15.63
C GLU A 191 5.04 -23.50 -14.80
N PRO A 192 5.37 -23.56 -13.49
CA PRO A 192 5.21 -22.43 -12.57
C PRO A 192 5.97 -21.16 -12.98
N GLU A 193 7.20 -21.31 -13.52
CA GLU A 193 8.02 -20.17 -13.95
C GLU A 193 7.36 -19.36 -15.07
N ARG A 194 6.80 -20.04 -16.06
CA ARG A 194 6.03 -19.38 -17.13
C ARG A 194 4.77 -18.73 -16.59
N GLY A 195 4.13 -19.33 -15.59
CA GLY A 195 2.97 -18.76 -14.92
C GLY A 195 3.28 -17.42 -14.26
N LEU A 196 4.44 -17.30 -13.59
CA LEU A 196 4.86 -16.04 -12.94
C LEU A 196 5.10 -14.93 -13.96
N GLU A 197 5.83 -15.18 -15.04
CA GLU A 197 6.06 -14.20 -16.11
C GLU A 197 4.74 -13.68 -16.69
N THR A 198 3.80 -14.59 -16.93
CA THR A 198 2.47 -14.31 -17.46
C THR A 198 1.63 -13.49 -16.47
N ALA A 199 1.64 -13.85 -15.19
CA ALA A 199 0.93 -13.09 -14.15
C ALA A 199 1.50 -11.67 -13.99
N GLU A 200 2.81 -11.50 -14.14
CA GLU A 200 3.47 -10.19 -14.13
C GLU A 200 3.10 -9.34 -15.35
N GLU A 201 2.96 -9.94 -16.53
CA GLU A 201 2.53 -9.25 -17.74
C GLU A 201 1.08 -8.75 -17.59
N LEU A 202 0.19 -9.59 -17.10
CA LEU A 202 -1.20 -9.21 -16.79
C LEU A 202 -1.26 -8.09 -15.76
N ALA A 203 -0.48 -8.19 -14.68
CA ALA A 203 -0.44 -7.17 -13.64
C ALA A 203 0.03 -5.81 -14.19
N ARG A 204 1.05 -5.80 -15.06
CA ARG A 204 1.52 -4.56 -15.70
C ARG A 204 0.45 -3.94 -16.58
N ALA A 205 -0.28 -4.75 -17.35
CA ALA A 205 -1.36 -4.26 -18.20
C ALA A 205 -2.48 -3.63 -17.37
N VAL A 206 -2.96 -4.33 -16.34
CA VAL A 206 -4.00 -3.81 -15.44
C VAL A 206 -3.56 -2.52 -14.75
N VAL A 207 -2.33 -2.46 -14.22
CA VAL A 207 -1.83 -1.26 -13.54
C VAL A 207 -1.66 -0.07 -14.51
N ALA A 208 -1.32 -0.33 -15.78
CA ALA A 208 -1.21 0.73 -16.79
C ALA A 208 -2.56 1.32 -17.19
N ASP A 209 -3.65 0.57 -17.08
CA ASP A 209 -5.02 0.97 -17.42
C ASP A 209 -5.78 1.59 -16.24
N LEU A 210 -5.15 1.69 -15.04
CA LEU A 210 -5.78 2.34 -13.90
C LEU A 210 -6.04 3.83 -14.19
N PRO A 211 -7.21 4.35 -13.78
CA PRO A 211 -7.49 5.78 -13.90
C PRO A 211 -6.51 6.60 -13.04
N SER A 212 -6.00 7.70 -13.62
CA SER A 212 -5.10 8.66 -12.98
C SER A 212 -5.86 9.74 -12.22
#